data_18d3145dad63c76588fb0192b46baf58
#
_entry.id   18d3145dad63c76588fb0192b46baf58
#
_cell.length_a   1.000
_cell.length_b   1.000
_cell.length_c   1.000
_cell.angle_alpha   90.00
_cell.angle_beta   90.00
_cell.angle_gamma   90.00
#
_symmetry.space_group_name_H-M   'P 1'
#
loop_
_entity.id
_entity.type
_entity.pdbx_description
1 polymer ?
#
loop_
_entity_poly.entity_id
_entity_poly.type
_entity_poly.pdbx_seq_one_letter_code
_entity_poly.pdbx_strand_id
1 'polypeptide(L)'
;MTLESKFYYTKSSQKIHLEFPLRYGEGKVRFIGHGLGLEIDEYPILAPRFNQRLEPGMVIALEPMFVFPGKGIVGLEDDYLVTETGVERLTLADQTVIRI
;
A
#
# COMPACT_ATOMS: atom_id res chain seq x y z
N MET A 1 0.83 13.83 -14.32
CA MET A 1 1.52 13.63 -13.05
C MET A 1 1.56 12.13 -12.77
N THR A 2 2.73 11.57 -12.78
CA THR A 2 2.94 10.14 -12.45
C THR A 2 3.24 10.06 -10.97
N LEU A 3 2.38 9.36 -10.22
CA LEU A 3 2.65 9.02 -8.83
C LEU A 3 3.46 7.71 -8.82
N GLU A 4 4.77 7.81 -8.86
CA GLU A 4 5.63 6.65 -8.65
C GLU A 4 5.76 6.39 -7.15
N SER A 5 5.02 5.40 -6.67
CA SER A 5 5.27 4.84 -5.35
C SER A 5 6.33 3.75 -5.48
N LYS A 6 7.46 3.95 -4.84
CA LYS A 6 8.45 2.89 -4.67
C LYS A 6 8.25 2.25 -3.31
N PHE A 7 7.95 0.98 -3.29
CA PHE A 7 7.97 0.21 -2.07
C PHE A 7 8.94 -0.96 -2.22
N TYR A 8 9.60 -1.28 -1.11
CA TYR A 8 10.56 -2.36 -1.05
C TYR A 8 10.11 -3.38 -0.03
N TYR A 9 10.14 -4.63 -0.42
CA TYR A 9 10.04 -5.74 0.51
C TYR A 9 11.45 -6.15 0.92
N THR A 10 11.72 -6.12 2.21
CA THR A 10 12.99 -6.61 2.74
C THR A 10 12.81 -8.01 3.29
N LYS A 11 13.40 -8.99 2.62
CA LYS A 11 13.33 -10.39 3.02
C LYS A 11 13.85 -10.65 4.44
N SER A 12 14.90 -9.96 4.85
CA SER A 12 15.48 -10.11 6.19
C SER A 12 14.59 -9.64 7.31
N SER A 13 13.77 -8.62 7.08
CA SER A 13 12.84 -8.07 8.07
C SER A 13 11.40 -8.49 7.83
N GLN A 14 11.10 -9.10 6.68
CA GLN A 14 9.73 -9.39 6.23
C GLN A 14 8.81 -8.16 6.34
N LYS A 15 9.37 -7.00 6.01
CA LYS A 15 8.67 -5.72 6.09
C LYS A 15 8.59 -5.07 4.72
N ILE A 16 7.49 -4.39 4.48
CA ILE A 16 7.37 -3.48 3.35
C ILE A 16 7.90 -2.12 3.77
N HIS A 17 8.86 -1.62 3.01
CA HIS A 17 9.35 -0.26 3.14
C HIS A 17 8.75 0.58 2.03
N LEU A 18 8.04 1.63 2.40
CA LEU A 18 7.53 2.61 1.46
C LEU A 18 8.50 3.78 1.39
N GLU A 19 9.14 3.95 0.23
CA GLU A 19 9.74 5.22 -0.11
C GLU A 19 8.67 6.10 -0.76
N PHE A 20 8.02 6.83 0.10
CA PHE A 20 7.00 7.77 -0.31
C PHE A 20 7.32 9.12 0.34
N PRO A 21 7.24 10.22 -0.40
CA PRO A 21 7.18 11.50 0.26
C PRO A 21 5.81 11.61 0.96
N LEU A 22 5.65 10.90 2.07
CA LEU A 22 4.46 10.91 2.93
C LEU A 22 4.17 12.29 3.54
N ARG A 23 4.74 13.35 2.97
CA ARG A 23 4.72 14.69 3.53
C ARG A 23 3.81 15.69 2.83
N TYR A 24 2.97 15.27 1.93
CA TYR A 24 2.05 16.18 1.28
C TYR A 24 0.66 16.09 1.90
N GLY A 25 0.26 17.15 2.62
CA GLY A 25 -1.07 17.37 3.17
C GLY A 25 -1.14 17.27 4.69
N GLU A 26 -1.99 18.07 5.29
CA GLU A 26 -2.27 18.09 6.74
C GLU A 26 -3.06 16.88 7.21
N GLY A 27 -3.66 16.12 6.32
CA GLY A 27 -4.46 14.91 6.61
C GLY A 27 -3.67 13.62 6.42
N LYS A 28 -2.61 13.40 7.21
CA LYS A 28 -1.82 12.14 7.12
C LYS A 28 -2.63 10.95 7.58
N VAL A 29 -3.02 10.10 6.66
CA VAL A 29 -3.50 8.77 6.99
C VAL A 29 -2.29 7.91 7.38
N ARG A 30 -2.28 7.40 8.61
CA ARG A 30 -1.17 6.55 9.11
C ARG A 30 -1.24 5.11 8.65
N PHE A 31 -2.29 4.76 7.99
CA PHE A 31 -2.61 3.43 7.50
C PHE A 31 -2.38 3.41 6.00
N ILE A 32 -1.68 2.41 5.51
CA ILE A 32 -1.31 2.32 4.09
C ILE A 32 -1.81 1.04 3.42
N GLY A 33 -2.33 0.10 4.20
CA GLY A 33 -2.80 -1.15 3.66
C GLY A 33 -3.21 -2.15 4.72
N HIS A 34 -3.72 -3.25 4.26
CA HIS A 34 -4.26 -4.33 5.10
C HIS A 34 -4.21 -5.67 4.36
N GLY A 35 -4.35 -6.77 5.11
CA GLY A 35 -4.63 -8.08 4.53
C GLY A 35 -6.02 -8.14 3.92
N LEU A 36 -6.19 -9.02 2.98
CA LEU A 36 -7.48 -9.36 2.42
C LEU A 36 -7.53 -10.86 2.10
N GLY A 37 -8.70 -11.45 2.20
CA GLY A 37 -8.89 -12.87 1.96
C GLY A 37 -10.36 -13.24 2.10
N LEU A 38 -10.75 -13.86 3.21
CA LEU A 38 -12.15 -14.14 3.48
C LEU A 38 -12.95 -12.85 3.73
N GLU A 39 -12.28 -11.85 4.32
CA GLU A 39 -12.84 -10.54 4.53
C GLU A 39 -12.11 -9.51 3.67
N ILE A 40 -12.80 -8.43 3.35
CA ILE A 40 -12.24 -7.35 2.54
C ILE A 40 -11.13 -6.58 3.27
N ASP A 41 -11.12 -6.66 4.59
CA ASP A 41 -10.21 -5.96 5.47
C ASP A 41 -9.89 -6.85 6.67
N GLU A 42 -8.69 -7.40 6.67
CA GLU A 42 -8.23 -8.32 7.72
C GLU A 42 -6.74 -8.10 8.04
N TYR A 43 -6.22 -8.80 9.05
CA TYR A 43 -4.79 -8.76 9.34
C TYR A 43 -3.95 -9.35 8.19
N PRO A 44 -2.71 -8.85 7.95
CA PRO A 44 -1.99 -7.84 8.73
C PRO A 44 -2.45 -6.42 8.46
N ILE A 45 -2.28 -5.53 9.43
CA ILE A 45 -2.49 -4.09 9.28
C ILE A 45 -1.15 -3.44 8.96
N LEU A 46 -1.08 -2.68 7.88
CA LEU A 46 0.11 -1.96 7.45
C LEU A 46 0.04 -0.50 7.93
N ALA A 47 0.45 -0.29 9.17
CA ALA A 47 0.45 1.00 9.83
C ALA A 47 1.63 1.10 10.80
N PRO A 48 2.04 2.32 11.20
CA PRO A 48 3.05 2.49 12.25
C PRO A 48 2.63 1.77 13.53
N ARG A 49 3.59 1.15 14.22
CA ARG A 49 3.41 0.37 15.46
C ARG A 49 2.77 -1.01 15.31
N PHE A 50 2.36 -1.41 14.14
CA PHE A 50 1.99 -2.79 13.86
C PHE A 50 3.23 -3.52 13.32
N ASN A 51 3.78 -4.40 14.14
CA ASN A 51 5.03 -5.12 13.83
C ASN A 51 4.79 -6.56 13.39
N GLN A 52 3.66 -6.82 12.77
CA GLN A 52 3.35 -8.13 12.24
C GLN A 52 4.27 -8.44 11.05
N ARG A 53 4.86 -9.63 11.05
CA ARG A 53 5.64 -10.10 9.90
C ARG A 53 4.72 -10.49 8.75
N LEU A 54 5.17 -10.20 7.55
CA LEU A 54 4.53 -10.70 6.34
C LEU A 54 5.08 -12.09 6.01
N GLU A 55 4.19 -13.01 5.74
CA GLU A 55 4.53 -14.39 5.41
C GLU A 55 4.11 -14.71 3.97
N PRO A 56 4.86 -15.57 3.27
CA PRO A 56 4.48 -16.04 1.94
C PRO A 56 3.06 -16.61 1.93
N GLY A 57 2.30 -16.26 0.91
CA GLY A 57 0.89 -16.63 0.77
C GLY A 57 -0.10 -15.59 1.30
N MET A 58 0.35 -14.61 2.07
CA MET A 58 -0.50 -13.48 2.45
C MET A 58 -0.83 -12.63 1.24
N VAL A 59 -2.07 -12.19 1.14
CA VAL A 59 -2.50 -11.17 0.18
C VAL A 59 -2.77 -9.88 0.92
N ILE A 60 -2.20 -8.80 0.43
CA ILE A 60 -2.32 -7.47 1.03
C ILE A 60 -2.78 -6.45 0.01
N ALA A 61 -3.64 -5.54 0.43
CA ALA A 61 -3.97 -4.34 -0.32
C ALA A 61 -3.08 -3.19 0.16
N LEU A 62 -2.45 -2.50 -0.77
CA LEU A 62 -1.73 -1.25 -0.52
C LEU A 62 -2.54 -0.10 -1.11
N GLU A 63 -2.97 0.81 -0.25
CA GLU A 63 -3.86 1.91 -0.62
C GLU A 63 -3.37 3.27 -0.12
N PRO A 64 -2.19 3.72 -0.57
CA PRO A 64 -1.72 5.05 -0.19
C PRO A 64 -2.71 6.12 -0.64
N MET A 65 -3.04 7.02 0.27
CA MET A 65 -3.96 8.12 0.02
C MET A 65 -3.32 9.48 0.28
N PHE A 66 -3.68 10.44 -0.56
CA PHE A 66 -3.32 11.85 -0.42
C PHE A 66 -4.57 12.66 -0.16
N VAL A 67 -4.55 13.38 0.93
CA VAL A 67 -5.64 14.29 1.29
C VAL A 67 -5.27 15.71 0.90
N PHE A 68 -6.10 16.34 0.08
CA PHE A 68 -5.99 17.73 -0.32
C PHE A 68 -7.11 18.51 0.37
N PRO A 69 -6.83 19.21 1.50
CA PRO A 69 -7.86 19.91 2.27
C PRO A 69 -8.68 20.85 1.40
N GLY A 70 -10.02 20.77 1.53
CA GLY A 70 -10.98 21.57 0.75
C GLY A 70 -11.11 21.18 -0.73
N LYS A 71 -10.40 20.16 -1.20
CA LYS A 71 -10.41 19.71 -2.61
C LYS A 71 -10.83 18.25 -2.76
N GLY A 72 -10.29 17.36 -1.95
CA GLY A 72 -10.62 15.94 -2.03
C GLY A 72 -9.48 15.02 -1.64
N ILE A 73 -9.63 13.75 -2.01
CA ILE A 73 -8.68 12.69 -1.71
C ILE A 73 -8.34 11.98 -3.01
N VAL A 74 -7.05 11.67 -3.20
CA VAL A 74 -6.58 10.82 -4.29
C VAL A 74 -5.95 9.58 -3.65
N GLY A 75 -6.41 8.40 -4.06
CA GLY A 75 -5.87 7.12 -3.63
C GLY A 75 -5.48 6.25 -4.81
N LEU A 76 -4.49 5.42 -4.61
CA LEU A 76 -4.12 4.32 -5.49
C LEU A 76 -4.18 3.04 -4.66
N GLU A 77 -4.84 2.03 -5.17
CA GLU A 77 -4.97 0.75 -4.50
C GLU A 77 -4.60 -0.38 -5.43
N ASP A 78 -3.69 -1.22 -4.96
CA ASP A 78 -3.32 -2.46 -5.63
C ASP A 78 -3.20 -3.60 -4.63
N ASP A 79 -3.52 -4.80 -5.08
CA ASP A 79 -3.36 -6.02 -4.31
C ASP A 79 -2.06 -6.73 -4.66
N TYR A 80 -1.42 -7.27 -3.65
CA TYR A 80 -0.14 -7.96 -3.76
C TYR A 80 -0.16 -9.30 -3.04
N LEU A 81 0.44 -10.29 -3.68
CA LEU A 81 0.77 -11.56 -3.06
C LEU A 81 2.18 -11.48 -2.46
N VAL A 82 2.30 -11.81 -1.18
CA VAL A 82 3.62 -11.99 -0.55
C VAL A 82 4.18 -13.34 -0.97
N THR A 83 5.41 -13.35 -1.48
CA THR A 83 6.12 -14.54 -1.95
C THR A 83 7.36 -14.80 -1.09
N GLU A 84 8.03 -15.94 -1.33
CA GLU A 84 9.31 -16.27 -0.66
C GLU A 84 10.42 -15.24 -0.94
N THR A 85 10.35 -14.54 -2.04
CA THR A 85 11.40 -13.63 -2.51
C THR A 85 11.01 -12.16 -2.55
N GLY A 86 9.74 -11.84 -2.33
CA GLY A 86 9.25 -10.47 -2.41
C GLY A 86 7.72 -10.38 -2.44
N VAL A 87 7.21 -9.52 -3.29
CA VAL A 87 5.78 -9.35 -3.53
C VAL A 87 5.49 -9.35 -5.01
N GLU A 88 4.36 -9.91 -5.39
CA GLU A 88 3.84 -9.93 -6.75
C GLU A 88 2.54 -9.13 -6.82
N ARG A 89 2.47 -8.17 -7.73
CA ARG A 89 1.26 -7.37 -7.94
C ARG A 89 0.19 -8.20 -8.66
N LEU A 90 -0.98 -8.31 -8.08
CA LEU A 90 -2.10 -9.07 -8.61
C LEU A 90 -3.04 -8.23 -9.48
N THR A 91 -3.29 -6.99 -9.07
CA THR A 91 -4.12 -6.05 -9.84
C THR A 91 -3.28 -5.36 -10.90
N LEU A 92 -3.71 -5.41 -12.15
CA LEU A 92 -2.92 -4.93 -13.30
C LEU A 92 -3.53 -3.71 -13.97
N ALA A 93 -4.38 -2.95 -13.26
CA ALA A 93 -4.95 -1.73 -13.78
C ALA A 93 -3.86 -0.68 -14.07
N ASP A 94 -4.08 0.11 -15.12
CA ASP A 94 -3.21 1.23 -15.43
C ASP A 94 -3.34 2.30 -14.33
N GLN A 95 -2.21 2.75 -13.81
CA GLN A 95 -2.13 3.76 -12.74
C GLN A 95 -1.95 5.18 -13.28
N THR A 96 -2.07 5.37 -14.58
CA THR A 96 -2.01 6.71 -15.17
C THR A 96 -3.30 7.49 -14.93
N VAL A 97 -3.19 8.81 -14.79
CA VAL A 97 -4.36 9.68 -14.71
C VAL A 97 -5.00 9.78 -16.08
N ILE A 98 -6.22 9.28 -16.21
CA ILE A 98 -7.01 9.41 -17.43
C ILE A 98 -7.73 10.74 -17.40
N ARG A 99 -7.45 11.58 -18.40
CA ARG A 99 -8.21 12.81 -18.67
C ARG A 99 -9.28 12.54 -19.71
N ILE A 100 -10.49 12.84 -19.37
CA ILE A 100 -11.65 12.79 -20.27
C ILE A 100 -12.09 14.19 -20.69
#